data_f1d71ed9bfec4004ac74574fe0f443ac
#
_entry.id   f1d71ed9bfec4004ac74574fe0f443ac
#
_cell.length_a   1.000
_cell.length_b   1.000
_cell.length_c   1.000
_cell.angle_alpha   90.00
_cell.angle_beta   90.00
_cell.angle_gamma   90.00
#
_symmetry.space_group_name_H-M   'P 1'
#
loop_
_entity.id
_entity.type
_entity.pdbx_description
1 polymer ?
#
loop_
_entity_poly.entity_id
_entity_poly.type
_entity_poly.pdbx_seq_one_letter_code
_entity_poly.pdbx_strand_id
1 'polypeptide(L)'
;MATIINNVTFAWCKMKAPVKSLNEKNTEVSVQVVMSEDDADELLEACPSANVKTYKNDVFLDKFKFEAPFPNAKKQYVASFKRMVSKDGVDFPEDFRPRVILVNEDGEKEDISFTTEVGNGSKGAVAYNTYTADYTDKETGKRTKKLLSQLVAIQVEELVVYESTSGDGDGEPTVKPADVFGGSSVKLAAAPKNQAPVVKQSEASVAAKPVKKPAKVVDSDDSSPF
;
A
#
# COMPACT_ATOMS: atom_id res chain seq x y z
N MET A 1 19.38 8.09 -7.19
CA MET A 1 19.40 8.20 -5.71
C MET A 1 17.97 8.41 -5.23
N ALA A 2 17.61 7.91 -4.05
CA ALA A 2 16.30 8.23 -3.48
C ALA A 2 16.32 9.62 -2.86
N THR A 3 15.23 10.37 -3.05
CA THR A 3 14.98 11.65 -2.37
C THR A 3 14.12 11.37 -1.14
N ILE A 4 14.37 12.08 -0.05
CA ILE A 4 13.66 11.90 1.22
C ILE A 4 12.93 13.21 1.55
N ILE A 5 11.65 13.11 1.91
CA ILE A 5 10.88 14.19 2.50
C ILE A 5 10.65 13.82 3.96
N ASN A 6 11.11 14.67 4.85
CA ASN A 6 11.01 14.49 6.30
C ASN A 6 9.76 15.19 6.85
N ASN A 7 9.44 14.93 8.12
CA ASN A 7 8.35 15.60 8.84
C ASN A 7 6.99 15.53 8.13
N VAL A 8 6.72 14.40 7.49
CA VAL A 8 5.43 14.15 6.86
C VAL A 8 4.47 13.44 7.82
N THR A 9 3.17 13.65 7.60
CA THR A 9 2.12 12.88 8.28
C THR A 9 1.49 11.92 7.29
N PHE A 10 1.41 10.63 7.66
CA PHE A 10 0.86 9.59 6.79
C PHE A 10 -0.66 9.57 6.81
N ALA A 11 -1.23 9.34 5.64
CA ALA A 11 -2.66 9.12 5.45
C ALA A 11 -2.85 7.96 4.47
N TRP A 12 -3.86 7.12 4.72
CA TRP A 12 -4.22 5.98 3.86
C TRP A 12 -3.02 5.16 3.38
N CYS A 13 -2.24 4.69 4.34
CA CYS A 13 -1.06 3.88 4.11
C CYS A 13 -1.47 2.42 3.78
N LYS A 14 -1.35 2.02 2.52
CA LYS A 14 -1.66 0.68 2.02
C LYS A 14 -0.37 -0.08 1.70
N MET A 15 0.46 -0.25 2.72
CA MET A 15 1.78 -0.88 2.59
C MET A 15 1.77 -2.36 3.00
N LYS A 16 1.02 -2.72 4.03
CA LYS A 16 0.92 -4.09 4.56
C LYS A 16 0.30 -5.04 3.54
N ALA A 17 -0.81 -4.65 2.93
CA ALA A 17 -1.50 -5.44 1.91
C ALA A 17 -1.58 -4.69 0.58
N PRO A 18 -0.98 -5.24 -0.50
CA PRO A 18 -1.11 -4.66 -1.84
C PRO A 18 -2.57 -4.62 -2.30
N VAL A 19 -2.93 -3.56 -3.01
CA VAL A 19 -4.25 -3.39 -3.59
C VAL A 19 -4.19 -3.51 -5.11
N LYS A 20 -5.29 -3.92 -5.73
CA LYS A 20 -5.39 -3.94 -7.20
C LYS A 20 -5.24 -2.54 -7.76
N SER A 21 -4.42 -2.39 -8.79
CA SER A 21 -4.29 -1.15 -9.54
C SER A 21 -5.52 -0.94 -10.44
N LEU A 22 -5.63 0.23 -11.06
CA LEU A 22 -6.77 0.57 -11.94
C LEU A 22 -6.99 -0.41 -13.09
N ASN A 23 -5.97 -1.14 -13.53
CA ASN A 23 -6.09 -2.13 -14.59
C ASN A 23 -6.43 -3.54 -14.09
N GLU A 24 -6.63 -3.71 -12.77
CA GLU A 24 -6.98 -4.97 -12.08
C GLU A 24 -6.00 -6.14 -12.26
N LYS A 25 -5.06 -6.05 -13.20
CA LYS A 25 -4.06 -7.09 -13.49
C LYS A 25 -2.82 -6.98 -12.62
N ASN A 26 -2.55 -5.78 -12.12
CA ASN A 26 -1.38 -5.46 -11.33
C ASN A 26 -1.80 -5.17 -9.89
N THR A 27 -0.88 -5.35 -8.96
CA THR A 27 -1.06 -4.88 -7.59
C THR A 27 -0.05 -3.79 -7.26
N GLU A 28 -0.44 -2.88 -6.41
CA GLU A 28 0.41 -1.78 -5.97
C GLU A 28 0.28 -1.56 -4.46
N VAL A 29 1.34 -1.06 -3.87
CA VAL A 29 1.33 -0.46 -2.54
C VAL A 29 1.36 1.06 -2.69
N SER A 30 0.75 1.76 -1.73
CA SER A 30 0.65 3.21 -1.81
C SER A 30 0.59 3.83 -0.43
N VAL A 31 1.00 5.09 -0.37
CA VAL A 31 0.84 5.95 0.80
C VAL A 31 0.49 7.35 0.33
N GLN A 32 -0.39 8.00 1.07
CA GLN A 32 -0.59 9.44 0.96
C GLN A 32 0.13 10.10 2.12
N VAL A 33 0.82 11.20 1.84
CA VAL A 33 1.54 11.96 2.84
C VAL A 33 1.10 13.41 2.82
N VAL A 34 0.90 13.98 4.00
CA VAL A 34 0.65 15.39 4.20
C VAL A 34 1.99 16.04 4.49
N MET A 35 2.33 17.09 3.76
CA MET A 35 3.61 17.77 3.83
C MET A 35 3.44 19.29 3.85
N SER A 36 4.52 20.00 4.15
CA SER A 36 4.55 21.46 4.09
C SER A 36 4.35 21.97 2.64
N GLU A 37 4.07 23.24 2.48
CA GLU A 37 4.02 23.91 1.17
C GLU A 37 5.36 23.86 0.47
N ASP A 38 6.44 24.17 1.20
CA ASP A 38 7.79 24.16 0.68
C ASP A 38 8.20 22.77 0.15
N ASP A 39 7.94 21.70 0.92
CA ASP A 39 8.21 20.31 0.48
C ASP A 39 7.36 19.93 -0.75
N ALA A 40 6.13 20.42 -0.83
CA ALA A 40 5.26 20.16 -1.98
C ALA A 40 5.76 20.87 -3.25
N ASP A 41 6.27 22.09 -3.12
CA ASP A 41 6.85 22.85 -4.22
C ASP A 41 8.18 22.22 -4.68
N GLU A 42 9.06 21.79 -3.76
CA GLU A 42 10.27 21.04 -4.09
C GLU A 42 9.96 19.73 -4.81
N LEU A 43 8.93 18.99 -4.35
CA LEU A 43 8.48 17.77 -5.01
C LEU A 43 7.99 18.05 -6.44
N LEU A 44 7.22 19.13 -6.64
CA LEU A 44 6.70 19.50 -7.96
C LEU A 44 7.78 20.03 -8.89
N GLU A 45 8.82 20.68 -8.36
CA GLU A 45 10.00 21.07 -9.14
C GLU A 45 10.80 19.84 -9.61
N ALA A 46 11.06 18.90 -8.68
CA ALA A 46 11.77 17.65 -8.97
C ALA A 46 10.94 16.67 -9.84
N CYS A 47 9.63 16.70 -9.71
CA CYS A 47 8.71 15.80 -10.38
C CYS A 47 7.39 16.51 -10.75
N PRO A 48 7.36 17.25 -11.88
CA PRO A 48 6.19 18.04 -12.30
C PRO A 48 4.90 17.22 -12.51
N SER A 49 5.00 15.91 -12.64
CA SER A 49 3.86 15.00 -12.77
C SER A 49 3.50 14.30 -11.46
N ALA A 50 4.07 14.73 -10.33
CA ALA A 50 3.70 14.20 -9.01
C ALA A 50 2.22 14.46 -8.71
N ASN A 51 1.56 13.50 -8.08
CA ASN A 51 0.14 13.63 -7.72
C ASN A 51 0.03 14.34 -6.36
N VAL A 52 0.07 15.66 -6.40
CA VAL A 52 -0.13 16.53 -5.23
C VAL A 52 -1.50 17.17 -5.30
N LYS A 53 -2.27 17.08 -4.22
CA LYS A 53 -3.60 17.69 -4.07
C LYS A 53 -3.59 18.61 -2.85
N THR A 54 -4.37 19.68 -2.94
CA THR A 54 -4.52 20.63 -1.84
C THR A 54 -5.92 20.57 -1.25
N TYR A 55 -6.01 20.66 0.07
CA TYR A 55 -7.26 20.62 0.81
C TYR A 55 -7.31 21.79 1.80
N LYS A 56 -8.47 22.44 1.96
CA LYS A 56 -8.72 23.34 3.10
C LYS A 56 -8.82 22.49 4.38
N ASN A 57 -8.53 23.09 5.54
CA ASN A 57 -8.46 22.34 6.80
C ASN A 57 -9.78 21.64 7.17
N ASP A 58 -10.93 22.27 6.92
CA ASP A 58 -12.25 21.70 7.12
C ASP A 58 -12.50 20.47 6.24
N VAL A 59 -12.19 20.58 4.94
CA VAL A 59 -12.32 19.50 3.98
C VAL A 59 -11.30 18.37 4.28
N PHE A 60 -10.12 18.74 4.76
CA PHE A 60 -9.09 17.77 5.14
C PHE A 60 -9.57 16.89 6.29
N LEU A 61 -10.06 17.50 7.39
CA LEU A 61 -10.57 16.78 8.56
C LEU A 61 -11.72 15.84 8.18
N ASP A 62 -12.66 16.32 7.38
CA ASP A 62 -13.79 15.49 6.94
C ASP A 62 -13.32 14.26 6.14
N LYS A 63 -12.34 14.45 5.27
CA LYS A 63 -11.85 13.41 4.37
C LYS A 63 -10.93 12.41 5.05
N PHE A 64 -9.97 12.86 5.86
CA PHE A 64 -8.90 12.03 6.40
C PHE A 64 -9.16 11.56 7.84
N LYS A 65 -10.15 12.17 8.51
CA LYS A 65 -10.61 11.81 9.86
C LYS A 65 -9.52 11.98 10.95
N PHE A 66 -8.58 12.90 10.72
CA PHE A 66 -7.62 13.36 11.72
C PHE A 66 -7.31 14.85 11.52
N GLU A 67 -6.80 15.49 12.55
CA GLU A 67 -6.54 16.94 12.52
C GLU A 67 -5.47 17.30 11.49
N ALA A 68 -5.63 18.49 10.89
CA ALA A 68 -4.69 19.01 9.91
C ALA A 68 -3.29 19.19 10.54
N PRO A 69 -2.24 18.53 10.03
CA PRO A 69 -0.88 18.61 10.60
C PRO A 69 -0.31 20.02 10.60
N PHE A 70 -0.75 20.85 9.65
CA PHE A 70 -0.31 22.25 9.53
C PHE A 70 -1.49 23.20 9.78
N PRO A 71 -1.94 23.38 11.05
CA PRO A 71 -3.18 24.11 11.36
C PRO A 71 -3.13 25.59 10.98
N ASN A 72 -1.95 26.18 10.95
CA ASN A 72 -1.73 27.58 10.56
C ASN A 72 -1.62 27.80 9.05
N ALA A 73 -1.49 26.71 8.26
CA ALA A 73 -1.48 26.79 6.82
C ALA A 73 -2.92 26.97 6.28
N LYS A 74 -3.06 27.74 5.20
CA LYS A 74 -4.37 27.93 4.53
C LYS A 74 -4.86 26.66 3.86
N LYS A 75 -3.96 25.76 3.51
CA LYS A 75 -4.21 24.50 2.81
C LYS A 75 -3.27 23.43 3.29
N GLN A 76 -3.72 22.18 3.23
CA GLN A 76 -2.91 21.00 3.44
C GLN A 76 -2.49 20.44 2.08
N TYR A 77 -1.22 20.13 1.91
CA TYR A 77 -0.67 19.54 0.68
C TYR A 77 -0.54 18.04 0.86
N VAL A 78 -1.20 17.27 0.02
CA VAL A 78 -1.25 15.81 0.11
C VAL A 78 -0.68 15.21 -1.17
N ALA A 79 0.49 14.58 -1.07
CA ALA A 79 1.10 13.84 -2.17
C ALA A 79 0.79 12.34 -2.07
N SER A 80 0.63 11.70 -3.21
CA SER A 80 0.43 10.25 -3.29
C SER A 80 1.64 9.58 -3.92
N PHE A 81 2.26 8.67 -3.18
CA PHE A 81 3.36 7.84 -3.66
C PHE A 81 2.88 6.40 -3.77
N LYS A 82 3.30 5.72 -4.82
CA LYS A 82 2.95 4.34 -5.06
C LYS A 82 4.05 3.56 -5.77
N ARG A 83 4.02 2.25 -5.62
CA ARG A 83 4.87 1.32 -6.35
C ARG A 83 4.11 0.06 -6.71
N MET A 84 4.23 -0.34 -7.95
CA MET A 84 3.74 -1.63 -8.42
C MET A 84 4.57 -2.75 -7.79
N VAL A 85 3.91 -3.78 -7.28
CA VAL A 85 4.53 -4.94 -6.65
C VAL A 85 4.20 -6.26 -7.36
N SER A 86 3.24 -6.24 -8.30
CA SER A 86 3.04 -7.31 -9.27
C SER A 86 2.70 -6.75 -10.64
N LYS A 87 2.94 -7.54 -11.70
CA LYS A 87 2.58 -7.21 -13.07
C LYS A 87 1.99 -8.45 -13.75
N ASP A 88 0.83 -8.28 -14.39
CA ASP A 88 0.11 -9.33 -15.10
C ASP A 88 -0.10 -10.61 -14.25
N GLY A 89 -0.34 -10.44 -12.94
CA GLY A 89 -0.52 -11.52 -11.98
C GLY A 89 0.75 -12.17 -11.47
N VAL A 90 1.94 -11.67 -11.86
CA VAL A 90 3.24 -12.15 -11.38
C VAL A 90 3.80 -11.16 -10.36
N ASP A 91 4.03 -11.62 -9.13
CA ASP A 91 4.61 -10.81 -8.07
C ASP A 91 6.09 -10.52 -8.35
N PHE A 92 6.51 -9.30 -8.03
CA PHE A 92 7.93 -8.95 -8.04
C PHE A 92 8.62 -9.55 -6.81
N PRO A 93 9.94 -9.80 -6.89
CA PRO A 93 10.73 -10.22 -5.74
C PRO A 93 10.51 -9.29 -4.54
N GLU A 94 10.51 -9.87 -3.35
CA GLU A 94 10.22 -9.14 -2.11
C GLU A 94 11.14 -7.93 -1.88
N ASP A 95 12.41 -8.03 -2.31
CA ASP A 95 13.39 -6.95 -2.23
C ASP A 95 13.01 -5.69 -3.03
N PHE A 96 12.13 -5.84 -4.03
CA PHE A 96 11.59 -4.71 -4.79
C PHE A 96 10.39 -4.03 -4.13
N ARG A 97 9.85 -4.64 -3.09
CA ARG A 97 8.71 -4.10 -2.36
C ARG A 97 9.16 -2.97 -1.42
N PRO A 98 8.46 -1.82 -1.42
CA PRO A 98 8.77 -0.75 -0.48
C PRO A 98 8.70 -1.23 0.97
N ARG A 99 9.58 -0.71 1.82
CA ARG A 99 9.68 -1.07 3.23
C ARG A 99 9.06 0.00 4.13
N VAL A 100 8.59 -0.45 5.29
CA VAL A 100 8.12 0.38 6.38
C VAL A 100 9.06 0.17 7.56
N ILE A 101 9.82 1.19 7.89
CA ILE A 101 10.81 1.14 8.96
C ILE A 101 10.30 1.98 10.14
N LEU A 102 10.04 1.33 11.26
CA LEU A 102 9.74 1.99 12.52
C LEU A 102 11.05 2.39 13.19
N VAL A 103 11.13 3.62 13.68
CA VAL A 103 12.25 4.11 14.49
C VAL A 103 11.73 4.35 15.90
N ASN A 104 12.28 3.61 16.86
CA ASN A 104 11.93 3.74 18.27
C ASN A 104 12.58 5.01 18.89
N GLU A 105 12.15 5.37 20.08
CA GLU A 105 12.72 6.51 20.84
C GLU A 105 14.25 6.40 21.05
N ASP A 106 14.77 5.18 21.15
CA ASP A 106 16.21 4.90 21.27
C ASP A 106 16.95 4.96 19.93
N GLY A 107 16.26 5.25 18.81
CA GLY A 107 16.81 5.30 17.45
C GLY A 107 17.00 3.92 16.80
N GLU A 108 16.55 2.85 17.43
CA GLU A 108 16.57 1.52 16.85
C GLU A 108 15.55 1.42 15.71
N LYS A 109 15.92 0.68 14.64
CA LYS A 109 15.11 0.52 13.43
C LYS A 109 14.55 -0.89 13.35
N GLU A 110 13.26 -1.00 13.16
CA GLU A 110 12.54 -2.25 12.97
C GLU A 110 11.77 -2.24 11.63
N ASP A 111 11.87 -3.30 10.85
CA ASP A 111 11.06 -3.48 9.62
C ASP A 111 9.69 -4.05 9.99
N ILE A 112 8.67 -3.21 9.89
CA ILE A 112 7.27 -3.55 10.18
C ILE A 112 6.40 -3.69 8.93
N SER A 113 7.02 -3.80 7.74
CA SER A 113 6.35 -3.71 6.43
C SER A 113 5.16 -4.64 6.25
N PHE A 114 5.25 -5.85 6.85
CA PHE A 114 4.24 -6.91 6.63
C PHE A 114 3.46 -7.26 7.90
N THR A 115 3.83 -6.68 9.01
CA THR A 115 3.28 -7.02 10.33
C THR A 115 2.28 -5.99 10.83
N THR A 116 2.54 -4.71 10.60
CA THR A 116 1.81 -3.62 11.23
C THR A 116 1.21 -2.68 10.18
N GLU A 117 -0.03 -2.26 10.40
CA GLU A 117 -0.65 -1.20 9.60
C GLU A 117 -0.27 0.16 10.16
N VAL A 118 0.17 1.05 9.28
CA VAL A 118 0.45 2.45 9.61
C VAL A 118 -0.85 3.23 9.49
N GLY A 119 -1.36 3.67 10.62
CA GLY A 119 -2.61 4.42 10.68
C GLY A 119 -2.47 5.88 10.25
N ASN A 120 -3.62 6.49 9.94
CA ASN A 120 -3.69 7.91 9.63
C ASN A 120 -3.22 8.75 10.82
N GLY A 121 -2.43 9.79 10.56
CA GLY A 121 -1.85 10.62 11.61
C GLY A 121 -0.48 10.16 12.10
N SER A 122 0.01 8.96 11.71
CA SER A 122 1.40 8.57 11.96
C SER A 122 2.36 9.56 11.31
N LYS A 123 3.53 9.81 11.92
CA LYS A 123 4.50 10.78 11.43
C LYS A 123 5.84 10.12 11.08
N GLY A 124 6.61 10.77 10.21
CA GLY A 124 7.94 10.30 9.85
C GLY A 124 8.45 10.89 8.54
N ALA A 125 9.07 10.04 7.71
CA ALA A 125 9.65 10.44 6.43
C ALA A 125 9.24 9.48 5.30
N VAL A 126 9.19 10.00 4.06
CA VAL A 126 8.95 9.21 2.84
C VAL A 126 10.16 9.30 1.92
N ALA A 127 10.63 8.16 1.43
CA ALA A 127 11.66 8.06 0.42
C ALA A 127 11.05 7.70 -0.93
N TYR A 128 11.40 8.43 -1.98
CA TYR A 128 10.94 8.18 -3.34
C TYR A 128 12.06 8.34 -4.38
N ASN A 129 11.89 7.69 -5.52
CA ASN A 129 12.69 7.91 -6.70
C ASN A 129 11.85 8.55 -7.80
N THR A 130 12.50 9.31 -8.68
CA THR A 130 11.89 9.75 -9.93
C THR A 130 12.27 8.81 -11.07
N TYR A 131 11.34 8.59 -11.99
CA TYR A 131 11.59 7.83 -13.21
C TYR A 131 10.78 8.39 -14.37
N THR A 132 11.29 8.23 -15.58
CA THR A 132 10.60 8.68 -16.79
C THR A 132 9.72 7.55 -17.33
N ALA A 133 8.44 7.83 -17.53
CA ALA A 133 7.49 6.92 -18.16
C ALA A 133 6.99 7.49 -19.50
N ASP A 134 6.82 6.62 -20.48
CA ASP A 134 6.12 6.96 -21.72
C ASP A 134 4.62 7.00 -21.48
N TYR A 135 4.01 8.09 -21.80
CA TYR A 135 2.59 8.31 -21.71
C TYR A 135 2.01 8.55 -23.08
N THR A 136 0.96 7.81 -23.43
CA THR A 136 0.19 8.04 -24.66
C THR A 136 -1.15 8.65 -24.27
N ASP A 137 -1.38 9.85 -24.74
CA ASP A 137 -2.66 10.52 -24.57
C ASP A 137 -3.74 9.74 -25.33
N LYS A 138 -4.83 9.42 -24.65
CA LYS A 138 -5.88 8.54 -25.21
C LYS A 138 -6.73 9.23 -26.28
N GLU A 139 -6.85 10.55 -26.21
CA GLU A 139 -7.68 11.32 -27.14
C GLU A 139 -6.89 11.70 -28.39
N THR A 140 -5.65 12.13 -28.23
CA THR A 140 -4.83 12.63 -29.33
C THR A 140 -3.85 11.60 -29.89
N GLY A 141 -3.63 10.46 -29.20
CA GLY A 141 -2.61 9.48 -29.55
C GLY A 141 -1.16 9.97 -29.37
N LYS A 142 -0.97 11.21 -28.90
CA LYS A 142 0.35 11.81 -28.74
C LYS A 142 1.14 11.14 -27.64
N ARG A 143 2.37 10.71 -27.96
CA ARG A 143 3.32 10.17 -26.98
C ARG A 143 4.09 11.31 -26.32
N THR A 144 4.14 11.30 -24.99
CA THR A 144 4.91 12.24 -24.18
C THR A 144 5.64 11.48 -23.09
N LYS A 145 6.79 12.00 -22.67
CA LYS A 145 7.50 11.48 -21.49
C LYS A 145 7.06 12.26 -20.26
N LYS A 146 6.67 11.52 -19.21
CA LYS A 146 6.34 12.12 -17.93
C LYS A 146 7.34 11.67 -16.88
N LEU A 147 7.79 12.60 -16.05
CA LEU A 147 8.59 12.30 -14.88
C LEU A 147 7.63 11.99 -13.72
N LEU A 148 7.71 10.78 -13.19
CA LEU A 148 6.83 10.26 -12.15
C LEU A 148 7.63 9.95 -10.89
N SER A 149 7.00 10.09 -9.72
CA SER A 149 7.54 9.65 -8.43
C SER A 149 7.15 8.20 -8.15
N GLN A 150 8.09 7.43 -7.61
CA GLN A 150 7.89 6.04 -7.22
C GLN A 150 8.30 5.84 -5.76
N LEU A 151 7.42 5.25 -4.96
CA LEU A 151 7.69 4.93 -3.56
C LEU A 151 8.87 3.96 -3.42
N VAL A 152 9.77 4.27 -2.50
CA VAL A 152 10.92 3.41 -2.14
C VAL A 152 10.73 2.83 -0.76
N ALA A 153 10.47 3.69 0.23
CA ALA A 153 10.28 3.29 1.62
C ALA A 153 9.56 4.41 2.40
N ILE A 154 9.04 4.07 3.56
CA ILE A 154 8.64 5.04 4.58
C ILE A 154 9.36 4.73 5.89
N GLN A 155 9.73 5.77 6.61
CA GLN A 155 10.22 5.69 7.98
C GLN A 155 9.14 6.27 8.89
N VAL A 156 8.77 5.54 9.92
CA VAL A 156 7.74 5.93 10.89
C VAL A 156 8.42 6.21 12.20
N GLU A 157 8.20 7.39 12.78
CA GLU A 157 8.75 7.85 14.05
C GLU A 157 7.67 7.91 15.14
N GLU A 158 6.46 8.33 14.78
CA GLU A 158 5.28 8.28 15.63
C GLU A 158 4.24 7.39 14.97
N LEU A 159 4.01 6.19 15.51
CA LEU A 159 3.11 5.21 14.94
C LEU A 159 1.72 5.28 15.57
N VAL A 160 0.70 5.50 14.75
CA VAL A 160 -0.70 5.29 15.07
C VAL A 160 -1.10 3.92 14.53
N VAL A 161 -1.51 3.01 15.39
CA VAL A 161 -1.98 1.66 14.99
C VAL A 161 -3.49 1.64 15.04
N TYR A 162 -4.11 1.20 13.94
CA TYR A 162 -5.51 0.81 13.96
C TYR A 162 -5.60 -0.67 14.32
N GLU A 163 -6.26 -0.98 15.40
CA GLU A 163 -6.71 -2.34 15.65
C GLU A 163 -7.90 -2.58 14.71
N SER A 164 -7.66 -3.25 13.57
CA SER A 164 -8.76 -3.74 12.77
C SER A 164 -9.44 -4.86 13.56
N THR A 165 -10.56 -4.56 14.18
CA THR A 165 -11.52 -5.58 14.53
C THR A 165 -11.91 -6.26 13.22
N SER A 166 -11.53 -7.53 13.08
CA SER A 166 -11.95 -8.39 11.98
C SER A 166 -13.48 -8.54 12.02
N GLY A 167 -14.16 -7.68 11.30
CA GLY A 167 -15.60 -7.66 11.12
C GLY A 167 -15.88 -6.78 9.90
N ASP A 168 -16.50 -7.40 8.90
CA ASP A 168 -17.04 -6.70 7.72
C ASP A 168 -17.75 -5.41 8.12
N GLY A 169 -17.26 -4.28 7.65
CA GLY A 169 -17.97 -3.02 7.80
C GLY A 169 -17.02 -1.84 8.01
N ASP A 170 -17.35 -0.74 7.40
CA ASP A 170 -16.72 0.58 7.49
C ASP A 170 -16.26 0.91 8.93
N GLY A 171 -14.95 0.69 9.19
CA GLY A 171 -14.40 0.81 10.53
C GLY A 171 -14.27 2.24 10.98
N GLU A 172 -15.16 2.67 11.87
CA GLU A 172 -14.88 3.81 12.74
C GLU A 172 -13.64 3.51 13.61
N PRO A 173 -12.79 4.49 13.92
CA PRO A 173 -11.63 4.29 14.78
C PRO A 173 -12.10 3.86 16.17
N THR A 174 -11.80 2.62 16.53
CA THR A 174 -12.11 2.09 17.86
C THR A 174 -11.14 2.71 18.87
N VAL A 175 -11.66 3.49 19.79
CA VAL A 175 -10.92 3.99 20.95
C VAL A 175 -10.45 2.78 21.76
N LYS A 176 -9.13 2.69 22.03
CA LYS A 176 -8.59 1.57 22.85
C LYS A 176 -9.25 1.58 24.23
N PRO A 177 -9.67 0.42 24.76
CA PRO A 177 -10.25 0.37 26.09
C PRO A 177 -9.37 0.96 27.20
N ALA A 178 -8.05 0.94 27.03
CA ALA A 178 -7.07 1.57 27.92
C ALA A 178 -7.16 3.10 27.95
N ASP A 179 -7.54 3.72 26.82
CA ASP A 179 -7.63 5.19 26.72
C ASP A 179 -8.92 5.73 27.33
N VAL A 180 -9.93 4.88 27.50
CA VAL A 180 -11.22 5.24 28.12
C VAL A 180 -11.12 5.36 29.64
N PHE A 181 -10.19 4.67 30.27
CA PHE A 181 -10.09 4.59 31.74
C PHE A 181 -8.82 5.23 32.34
N GLY A 182 -8.10 6.05 31.56
CA GLY A 182 -7.00 6.88 32.04
C GLY A 182 -6.07 6.17 33.01
N GLY A 183 -5.04 5.51 32.52
CA GLY A 183 -4.02 5.06 33.43
C GLY A 183 -3.15 3.90 32.98
N SER A 184 -1.85 4.16 32.99
CA SER A 184 -0.72 3.25 33.16
C SER A 184 -0.57 2.10 32.14
N SER A 185 0.56 2.11 31.47
CA SER A 185 1.12 1.04 30.64
C SER A 185 0.82 -0.37 31.16
N VAL A 186 -0.16 -1.04 30.58
CA VAL A 186 -0.36 -2.47 30.78
C VAL A 186 0.52 -3.20 29.77
N LYS A 187 1.54 -3.93 30.26
CA LYS A 187 2.27 -4.91 29.45
C LYS A 187 1.28 -5.93 28.92
N LEU A 188 0.97 -5.88 27.64
CA LEU A 188 0.18 -6.91 26.96
C LEU A 188 0.94 -8.23 27.02
N ALA A 189 0.30 -9.24 27.62
CA ALA A 189 0.79 -10.61 27.58
C ALA A 189 0.73 -11.13 26.14
N ALA A 190 1.81 -11.80 25.69
CA ALA A 190 1.88 -12.38 24.36
C ALA A 190 0.70 -13.32 24.11
N ALA A 191 0.02 -13.14 22.98
CA ALA A 191 -1.06 -14.00 22.55
C ALA A 191 -0.58 -15.44 22.39
N PRO A 192 -1.35 -16.46 22.83
CA PRO A 192 -0.96 -17.86 22.64
C PRO A 192 -0.92 -18.20 21.15
N LYS A 193 0.17 -18.82 20.72
CA LYS A 193 0.32 -19.35 19.36
C LYS A 193 -0.82 -20.34 19.09
N ASN A 194 -1.72 -20.02 18.17
CA ASN A 194 -2.75 -20.94 17.72
C ASN A 194 -2.07 -22.16 17.06
N GLN A 195 -2.22 -23.31 17.72
CA GLN A 195 -1.89 -24.60 17.12
C GLN A 195 -2.88 -24.86 15.97
N ALA A 196 -2.36 -25.21 14.81
CA ALA A 196 -3.14 -25.61 13.66
C ALA A 196 -4.08 -26.79 14.03
N PRO A 197 -5.30 -26.84 13.53
CA PRO A 197 -6.19 -27.98 13.76
C PRO A 197 -5.63 -29.21 13.04
N VAL A 198 -5.40 -30.27 13.80
CA VAL A 198 -5.07 -31.60 13.30
C VAL A 198 -6.29 -32.13 12.54
N VAL A 199 -6.20 -32.20 11.21
CA VAL A 199 -7.18 -32.87 10.38
C VAL A 199 -7.03 -34.37 10.59
N LYS A 200 -7.97 -34.99 11.29
CA LYS A 200 -8.12 -36.46 11.32
C LYS A 200 -8.58 -36.90 9.93
N GLN A 201 -7.70 -37.61 9.22
CA GLN A 201 -8.08 -38.43 8.07
C GLN A 201 -9.01 -39.54 8.55
N SER A 202 -10.24 -39.58 8.06
CA SER A 202 -11.09 -40.77 8.07
C SER A 202 -10.96 -41.44 6.71
N GLU A 203 -10.37 -42.63 6.74
CA GLU A 203 -10.39 -43.60 5.64
C GLU A 203 -11.83 -44.11 5.43
N ALA A 204 -12.29 -44.10 4.19
CA ALA A 204 -13.28 -45.06 3.69
C ALA A 204 -13.15 -45.07 2.15
N SER A 205 -12.58 -45.98 1.73
CA SER A 205 -12.60 -47.13 0.83
C SER A 205 -13.69 -47.14 -0.24
N VAL A 206 -13.19 -47.51 -1.47
CA VAL A 206 -13.80 -48.37 -2.52
C VAL A 206 -14.79 -47.72 -3.51
N ALA A 207 -14.42 -47.60 -4.74
CA ALA A 207 -14.76 -48.50 -5.87
C ALA A 207 -14.31 -47.94 -7.21
N ALA A 208 -13.54 -48.75 -7.92
CA ALA A 208 -13.15 -48.56 -9.31
C ALA A 208 -14.28 -48.96 -10.26
N LYS A 209 -14.32 -48.35 -11.45
CA LYS A 209 -14.38 -49.01 -12.77
C LYS A 209 -14.81 -48.06 -13.91
N PRO A 210 -14.72 -48.38 -15.21
CA PRO A 210 -13.52 -48.11 -16.01
C PRO A 210 -13.78 -47.38 -17.35
N VAL A 211 -12.67 -46.87 -17.91
CA VAL A 211 -12.29 -46.86 -19.35
C VAL A 211 -13.38 -46.75 -20.44
N LYS A 212 -13.26 -45.74 -21.33
CA LYS A 212 -13.30 -45.84 -22.77
C LYS A 212 -12.65 -44.67 -23.48
N LYS A 213 -11.51 -44.95 -24.11
CA LYS A 213 -11.03 -44.37 -25.37
C LYS A 213 -11.63 -45.25 -26.50
N PRO A 214 -11.60 -44.91 -27.79
CA PRO A 214 -10.72 -44.03 -28.54
C PRO A 214 -11.34 -43.33 -29.80
N ALA A 215 -10.45 -42.62 -30.51
CA ALA A 215 -10.38 -42.37 -31.97
C ALA A 215 -11.30 -41.27 -32.52
N LYS A 216 -10.89 -40.38 -33.41
CA LYS A 216 -10.06 -40.56 -34.63
C LYS A 216 -9.61 -39.21 -35.16
N VAL A 217 -8.40 -39.18 -35.60
CA VAL A 217 -7.71 -38.34 -36.57
C VAL A 217 -8.58 -38.08 -37.83
N VAL A 218 -8.56 -36.82 -38.32
CA VAL A 218 -8.61 -36.54 -39.77
C VAL A 218 -7.71 -35.32 -40.03
N ASP A 219 -6.65 -35.57 -40.75
CA ASP A 219 -5.87 -34.62 -41.52
C ASP A 219 -6.72 -34.01 -42.65
N SER A 220 -6.41 -32.77 -43.00
CA SER A 220 -6.46 -32.21 -44.37
C SER A 220 -5.82 -30.82 -44.29
N ASP A 221 -4.60 -30.73 -44.66
CA ASP A 221 -4.00 -30.15 -45.86
C ASP A 221 -4.93 -29.21 -46.65
N ASP A 222 -4.52 -27.96 -46.86
CA ASP A 222 -4.21 -27.39 -48.17
C ASP A 222 -3.84 -25.90 -48.10
N SER A 223 -2.63 -25.58 -48.53
CA SER A 223 -2.16 -24.56 -49.46
C SER A 223 -2.63 -23.11 -49.34
N SER A 224 -1.71 -22.20 -48.97
CA SER A 224 -1.15 -20.99 -49.64
C SER A 224 -1.82 -20.56 -51.00
N PRO A 225 -1.53 -19.36 -51.54
CA PRO A 225 -0.94 -18.10 -51.03
C PRO A 225 -1.71 -16.85 -51.50
N PHE A 226 -1.49 -15.72 -50.84
CA PHE A 226 -1.15 -14.43 -51.48
C PHE A 226 -0.86 -13.43 -50.39
#